data_5577f941738d91a514f927f5968ebd94
#
_entry.id   5577f941738d91a514f927f5968ebd94
#
_cell.length_a   1.000
_cell.length_b   1.000
_cell.length_c   1.000
_cell.angle_alpha   90.00
_cell.angle_beta   90.00
_cell.angle_gamma   90.00
#
_symmetry.space_group_name_H-M   'P 1'
#
loop_
_entity.id
_entity.type
_entity.pdbx_description
1 polymer ?
#
loop_
_entity_poly.entity_id
_entity_poly.type
_entity_poly.pdbx_seq_one_letter_code
_entity_poly.pdbx_strand_id
1 'polypeptide(L)'
;MLGLEKKAEAVPGGGSSRLALYGFNNLTKTLSFNIYDVCYAKSEREQKDYIAYIDEQYNSERLTKILCDVTEKIGATVLNISKQDYDPQGASVNVLFAEGYIDPDHVDESCNKGAGYFNRSGIQPNTVHAHLDKSHITVHTFPEYHPDKAISTFRVDIDVA
;
A
#
# COMPACT_ATOMS: atom_id res chain seq x y z
N MET A 1 -29.53 2.98 5.46
CA MET A 1 -29.32 4.25 6.20
C MET A 1 -29.97 4.11 7.57
N LEU A 2 -29.25 3.70 8.57
CA LEU A 2 -29.72 3.63 9.95
C LEU A 2 -28.66 4.32 10.81
N GLY A 3 -28.91 5.61 11.06
CA GLY A 3 -28.16 6.40 12.01
C GLY A 3 -28.51 5.95 13.43
N LEU A 4 -27.59 5.35 14.13
CA LEU A 4 -27.69 5.11 15.56
C LEU A 4 -27.14 6.34 16.29
N GLU A 5 -28.00 7.33 16.49
CA GLU A 5 -27.77 8.36 17.50
C GLU A 5 -27.97 7.75 18.89
N LYS A 6 -26.88 7.39 19.57
CA LYS A 6 -26.91 7.19 21.02
C LYS A 6 -26.74 8.56 21.70
N LYS A 7 -27.83 9.17 22.12
CA LYS A 7 -27.81 10.27 23.08
C LYS A 7 -27.23 9.75 24.40
N ALA A 8 -26.09 10.29 24.79
CA ALA A 8 -25.56 10.07 26.15
C ALA A 8 -26.38 10.93 27.12
N GLU A 9 -27.08 10.29 28.06
CA GLU A 9 -27.74 10.97 29.17
C GLU A 9 -26.71 11.64 30.10
N ALA A 10 -26.94 12.91 30.38
CA ALA A 10 -26.09 13.70 31.28
C ALA A 10 -26.40 13.34 32.74
N VAL A 11 -25.38 12.90 33.49
CA VAL A 11 -25.44 12.75 34.95
C VAL A 11 -25.07 14.12 35.56
N PRO A 12 -25.88 14.70 36.45
CA PRO A 12 -25.57 15.99 37.07
C PRO A 12 -24.57 15.81 38.22
N GLY A 13 -23.45 16.49 38.13
CA GLY A 13 -22.52 16.65 39.24
C GLY A 13 -21.03 16.58 38.86
N GLY A 14 -20.37 17.74 38.73
CA GLY A 14 -18.90 17.88 38.66
C GLY A 14 -18.40 18.24 37.27
N GLY A 15 -17.92 19.46 37.10
CA GLY A 15 -17.51 20.06 35.82
C GLY A 15 -16.22 19.47 35.21
N SER A 16 -16.29 18.28 34.69
CA SER A 16 -15.37 17.83 33.65
C SER A 16 -16.13 17.79 32.32
N SER A 17 -15.68 18.58 31.36
CA SER A 17 -16.21 18.50 30.00
C SER A 17 -15.97 17.07 29.48
N ARG A 18 -17.04 16.26 29.38
CA ARG A 18 -16.92 14.93 28.78
C ARG A 18 -16.64 15.10 27.30
N LEU A 19 -15.66 14.37 26.82
CA LEU A 19 -15.37 14.27 25.40
C LEU A 19 -16.60 13.68 24.70
N ALA A 20 -17.12 14.42 23.71
CA ALA A 20 -18.18 13.91 22.84
C ALA A 20 -17.56 13.05 21.76
N LEU A 21 -17.95 11.76 21.71
CA LEU A 21 -17.49 10.81 20.70
C LEU A 21 -18.59 10.67 19.64
N TYR A 22 -18.20 10.87 18.39
CA TYR A 22 -19.07 10.68 17.23
C TYR A 22 -18.57 9.45 16.47
N GLY A 23 -19.43 8.46 16.28
CA GLY A 23 -19.15 7.30 15.44
C GLY A 23 -19.58 7.56 13.99
N PHE A 24 -18.83 7.04 13.04
CA PHE A 24 -19.22 7.00 11.63
C PHE A 24 -18.81 5.65 11.03
N ASN A 25 -19.52 5.25 9.95
CA ASN A 25 -19.16 4.10 9.16
C ASN A 25 -18.60 4.56 7.82
N ASN A 26 -17.52 3.93 7.40
CA ASN A 26 -16.96 4.07 6.06
C ASN A 26 -17.03 2.71 5.35
N LEU A 27 -17.44 2.71 4.08
CA LEU A 27 -17.40 1.54 3.22
C LEU A 27 -16.12 1.61 2.39
N THR A 28 -15.20 0.71 2.66
CA THR A 28 -13.97 0.57 1.89
C THR A 28 -14.06 -0.62 0.95
N LYS A 29 -13.28 -0.60 -0.12
CA LYS A 29 -13.06 -1.74 -1.01
C LYS A 29 -11.60 -2.09 -0.96
N THR A 30 -11.31 -3.37 -0.82
CA THR A 30 -9.97 -3.92 -0.92
C THR A 30 -9.87 -4.80 -2.15
N LEU A 31 -8.68 -4.85 -2.75
CA LEU A 31 -8.36 -5.68 -3.88
C LEU A 31 -7.08 -6.44 -3.58
N SER A 32 -7.14 -7.77 -3.65
CA SER A 32 -6.00 -8.64 -3.39
C SER A 32 -5.75 -9.52 -4.60
N PHE A 33 -4.50 -9.59 -5.03
CA PHE A 33 -4.05 -10.44 -6.13
C PHE A 33 -2.92 -11.35 -5.66
N ASN A 34 -3.02 -12.62 -6.04
CA ASN A 34 -1.91 -13.55 -5.95
C ASN A 34 -1.53 -13.97 -7.37
N ILE A 35 -0.33 -13.66 -7.79
CA ILE A 35 0.20 -14.00 -9.11
C ILE A 35 1.27 -15.07 -8.93
N TYR A 36 1.22 -16.09 -9.76
CA TYR A 36 2.17 -17.22 -9.74
C TYR A 36 2.82 -17.38 -11.11
N ASP A 37 4.12 -17.62 -11.08
CA ASP A 37 4.87 -18.13 -12.21
C ASP A 37 5.56 -19.44 -11.83
N VAL A 38 5.65 -20.38 -12.75
CA VAL A 38 6.29 -21.69 -12.55
C VAL A 38 7.27 -21.94 -13.67
N CYS A 39 8.54 -22.03 -13.34
CA CYS A 39 9.61 -22.34 -14.27
C CYS A 39 10.06 -23.80 -14.10
N TYR A 40 10.07 -24.56 -15.19
CA TYR A 40 10.63 -25.89 -15.21
C TYR A 40 12.14 -25.80 -15.45
N ALA A 41 12.91 -26.06 -14.40
CA ALA A 41 14.36 -26.03 -14.41
C ALA A 41 14.89 -27.39 -13.94
N LYS A 42 15.56 -28.11 -14.85
CA LYS A 42 15.99 -29.50 -14.59
C LYS A 42 17.24 -29.61 -13.74
N SER A 43 18.05 -28.56 -13.70
CA SER A 43 19.27 -28.53 -12.92
C SER A 43 19.20 -27.48 -11.81
N GLU A 44 19.92 -27.73 -10.74
CA GLU A 44 20.04 -26.77 -9.64
C GLU A 44 20.59 -25.41 -10.12
N ARG A 45 21.47 -25.44 -11.13
CA ARG A 45 22.01 -24.22 -11.73
C ARG A 45 20.91 -23.40 -12.39
N GLU A 46 20.08 -24.04 -13.25
CA GLU A 46 18.97 -23.34 -13.92
C GLU A 46 17.95 -22.79 -12.91
N GLN A 47 17.73 -23.50 -11.80
CA GLN A 47 16.86 -23.03 -10.73
C GLN A 47 17.43 -21.77 -10.06
N LYS A 48 18.73 -21.77 -9.74
CA LYS A 48 19.41 -20.60 -9.17
C LYS A 48 19.45 -19.43 -10.15
N ASP A 49 19.71 -19.70 -11.43
CA ASP A 49 19.72 -18.67 -12.48
C ASP A 49 18.33 -18.01 -12.62
N TYR A 50 17.24 -18.80 -12.52
CA TYR A 50 15.88 -18.26 -12.49
C TYR A 50 15.62 -17.37 -11.28
N ILE A 51 15.99 -17.81 -10.07
CA ILE A 51 15.83 -17.02 -8.86
C ILE A 51 16.62 -15.71 -8.95
N ALA A 52 17.87 -15.75 -9.40
CA ALA A 52 18.68 -14.56 -9.58
C ALA A 52 18.04 -13.57 -10.58
N TYR A 53 17.48 -14.09 -11.67
CA TYR A 53 16.73 -13.27 -12.64
C TYR A 53 15.50 -12.62 -11.99
N ILE A 54 14.70 -13.37 -11.24
CA ILE A 54 13.51 -12.84 -10.56
C ILE A 54 13.91 -11.77 -9.55
N ASP A 55 14.93 -12.02 -8.75
CA ASP A 55 15.40 -11.10 -7.72
C ASP A 55 15.94 -9.79 -8.34
N GLU A 56 16.61 -9.88 -9.50
CA GLU A 56 17.02 -8.70 -10.26
C GLU A 56 15.82 -7.90 -10.80
N GLN A 57 14.78 -8.59 -11.32
CA GLN A 57 13.64 -7.95 -11.96
C GLN A 57 12.61 -7.40 -10.97
N TYR A 58 12.51 -7.97 -9.77
CA TYR A 58 11.47 -7.68 -8.77
C TYR A 58 12.02 -7.39 -7.37
N ASN A 59 13.24 -6.81 -7.29
CA ASN A 59 13.77 -6.28 -6.04
C ASN A 59 12.97 -5.06 -5.54
N SER A 60 13.21 -4.66 -4.31
CA SER A 60 12.47 -3.58 -3.66
C SER A 60 12.57 -2.24 -4.39
N GLU A 61 13.70 -1.94 -5.04
CA GLU A 61 13.86 -0.70 -5.83
C GLU A 61 12.99 -0.69 -7.07
N ARG A 62 12.99 -1.78 -7.85
CA ARG A 62 12.15 -1.88 -9.05
C ARG A 62 10.68 -1.94 -8.74
N LEU A 63 10.30 -2.68 -7.70
CA LEU A 63 8.91 -2.71 -7.21
C LEU A 63 8.46 -1.31 -6.78
N THR A 64 9.29 -0.58 -6.04
CA THR A 64 9.01 0.82 -5.67
C THR A 64 8.71 1.66 -6.90
N LYS A 65 9.54 1.57 -7.94
CA LYS A 65 9.32 2.32 -9.19
C LYS A 65 7.99 1.95 -9.85
N ILE A 66 7.68 0.64 -9.92
CA ILE A 66 6.41 0.16 -10.49
C ILE A 66 5.23 0.73 -9.69
N LEU A 67 5.27 0.70 -8.36
CA LEU A 67 4.19 1.21 -7.52
C LEU A 67 4.06 2.75 -7.61
N CYS A 68 5.17 3.49 -7.72
CA CYS A 68 5.13 4.92 -8.00
C CYS A 68 4.44 5.22 -9.33
N ASP A 69 4.81 4.48 -10.40
CA ASP A 69 4.21 4.66 -11.72
C ASP A 69 2.70 4.31 -11.72
N VAL A 70 2.28 3.30 -10.93
CA VAL A 70 0.86 2.97 -10.72
C VAL A 70 0.15 4.11 -9.99
N THR A 71 0.72 4.60 -8.90
CA THR A 71 0.14 5.68 -8.08
C THR A 71 -0.02 6.96 -8.91
N GLU A 72 0.95 7.30 -9.75
CA GLU A 72 0.86 8.42 -10.68
C GLU A 72 -0.29 8.24 -11.68
N LYS A 73 -0.41 7.03 -12.27
CA LYS A 73 -1.48 6.72 -13.25
C LYS A 73 -2.88 6.82 -12.69
N ILE A 74 -3.09 6.46 -11.44
CA ILE A 74 -4.39 6.63 -10.76
C ILE A 74 -4.62 8.07 -10.29
N GLY A 75 -3.64 8.95 -10.44
CA GLY A 75 -3.74 10.36 -10.06
C GLY A 75 -3.65 10.61 -8.57
N ALA A 76 -3.04 9.70 -7.83
CA ALA A 76 -2.80 9.82 -6.40
C ALA A 76 -1.40 10.36 -6.12
N THR A 77 -1.16 10.81 -4.88
CA THR A 77 0.11 11.34 -4.41
C THR A 77 0.70 10.44 -3.34
N VAL A 78 1.96 10.03 -3.53
CA VAL A 78 2.68 9.19 -2.57
C VAL A 78 3.05 10.00 -1.34
N LEU A 79 2.72 9.45 -0.16
CA LEU A 79 2.99 10.03 1.15
C LEU A 79 4.18 9.38 1.85
N ASN A 80 4.33 8.08 1.69
CA ASN A 80 5.38 7.32 2.35
C ASN A 80 5.66 6.02 1.60
N ILE A 81 6.92 5.59 1.62
CA ILE A 81 7.36 4.31 1.08
C ILE A 81 8.12 3.57 2.17
N SER A 82 7.77 2.31 2.37
CA SER A 82 8.53 1.36 3.17
C SER A 82 8.90 0.18 2.28
N LYS A 83 10.18 -0.19 2.23
CA LYS A 83 10.67 -1.25 1.37
C LYS A 83 11.77 -2.07 2.05
N GLN A 84 11.85 -3.33 1.67
CA GLN A 84 12.87 -4.24 2.17
C GLN A 84 13.09 -5.37 1.17
N ASP A 85 14.35 -5.68 0.89
CA ASP A 85 14.74 -6.94 0.28
C ASP A 85 14.91 -8.01 1.38
N TYR A 86 14.50 -9.22 1.09
CA TYR A 86 14.59 -10.35 2.01
C TYR A 86 15.90 -11.11 1.81
N ASP A 87 16.37 -11.74 2.88
CA ASP A 87 17.48 -12.70 2.83
C ASP A 87 16.89 -14.12 2.97
N PRO A 88 17.14 -15.04 2.05
CA PRO A 88 18.10 -14.95 0.93
C PRO A 88 17.54 -14.31 -0.34
N GLN A 89 16.23 -14.14 -0.49
CA GLN A 89 15.60 -13.67 -1.73
C GLN A 89 14.16 -13.19 -1.52
N GLY A 90 13.68 -12.34 -2.45
CA GLY A 90 12.36 -11.73 -2.40
C GLY A 90 12.40 -10.32 -1.81
N ALA A 91 11.26 -9.66 -1.85
CA ALA A 91 11.14 -8.27 -1.41
C ALA A 91 9.73 -7.93 -0.92
N SER A 92 9.64 -6.85 -0.16
CA SER A 92 8.37 -6.18 0.12
C SER A 92 8.46 -4.69 -0.12
N VAL A 93 7.37 -4.11 -0.58
CA VAL A 93 7.19 -2.67 -0.71
C VAL A 93 5.77 -2.31 -0.29
N ASN A 94 5.66 -1.30 0.55
CA ASN A 94 4.39 -0.67 0.91
C ASN A 94 4.45 0.80 0.51
N VAL A 95 3.45 1.26 -0.24
CA VAL A 95 3.28 2.66 -0.64
C VAL A 95 1.99 3.18 -0.03
N LEU A 96 2.11 4.16 0.86
CA LEU A 96 0.99 4.94 1.36
C LEU A 96 0.75 6.11 0.41
N PHE A 97 -0.47 6.31 -0.03
CA PHE A 97 -0.84 7.40 -0.94
C PHE A 97 -2.17 8.05 -0.54
N ALA A 98 -2.44 9.20 -1.11
CA ALA A 98 -3.71 9.90 -0.96
C ALA A 98 -4.22 10.40 -2.29
N GLU A 99 -5.56 10.43 -2.43
CA GLU A 99 -6.26 10.92 -3.63
C GLU A 99 -6.73 12.37 -3.49
N GLY A 100 -6.75 12.91 -2.26
CA GLY A 100 -7.24 14.24 -1.93
C GLY A 100 -6.16 15.31 -1.86
N TYR A 101 -6.48 16.43 -1.20
CA TYR A 101 -5.51 17.48 -0.89
C TYR A 101 -4.45 16.97 0.07
N ILE A 102 -3.22 17.32 -0.21
CA ILE A 102 -2.07 16.96 0.61
C ILE A 102 -1.27 18.21 0.90
N ASP A 103 -0.85 18.33 2.17
CA ASP A 103 0.11 19.31 2.57
C ASP A 103 1.47 18.97 1.91
N PRO A 104 2.10 19.89 1.16
CA PRO A 104 3.38 19.65 0.53
C PRO A 104 4.47 19.12 1.45
N ASP A 105 4.44 19.50 2.72
CA ASP A 105 5.42 19.06 3.73
C ASP A 105 5.31 17.56 4.09
N HIS A 106 4.26 16.88 3.62
CA HIS A 106 3.99 15.45 3.90
C HIS A 106 4.04 14.55 2.66
N VAL A 107 4.73 14.98 1.62
CA VAL A 107 4.82 14.26 0.34
C VAL A 107 6.17 13.57 0.20
N ASP A 108 6.16 12.31 -0.22
CA ASP A 108 7.40 11.62 -0.59
C ASP A 108 7.86 12.07 -2.00
N GLU A 109 8.92 12.87 -2.05
CA GLU A 109 9.43 13.44 -3.29
C GLU A 109 10.08 12.40 -4.24
N SER A 110 10.43 11.23 -3.74
CA SER A 110 11.11 10.20 -4.54
C SER A 110 10.23 9.63 -5.66
N CYS A 111 8.92 9.61 -5.46
CA CYS A 111 7.93 9.15 -6.43
C CYS A 111 7.21 10.27 -7.17
N ASN A 112 7.12 11.45 -6.59
CA ASN A 112 6.30 12.53 -7.13
C ASN A 112 7.12 13.41 -8.10
N LYS A 113 7.26 12.99 -9.34
CA LYS A 113 8.02 13.70 -10.38
C LYS A 113 7.30 14.96 -10.87
N GLY A 114 7.33 16.04 -10.09
CA GLY A 114 6.88 17.36 -10.55
C GLY A 114 5.37 17.45 -10.83
N ALA A 115 4.59 16.52 -10.38
CA ALA A 115 3.15 16.65 -10.35
C ALA A 115 2.82 17.80 -9.42
N GLY A 116 2.41 18.93 -9.97
CA GLY A 116 1.90 20.03 -9.16
C GLY A 116 0.80 19.45 -8.27
N TYR A 117 0.90 19.66 -6.98
CA TYR A 117 -0.05 19.21 -5.99
C TYR A 117 -1.44 19.72 -6.36
N PHE A 118 -2.22 18.87 -6.98
CA PHE A 118 -3.52 19.27 -7.49
C PHE A 118 -4.53 19.36 -6.36
N ASN A 119 -4.75 20.57 -5.89
CA ASN A 119 -5.98 20.88 -5.18
C ASN A 119 -7.15 20.80 -6.18
N ARG A 120 -7.65 19.59 -6.45
CA ARG A 120 -8.77 19.38 -7.37
C ARG A 120 -10.09 19.99 -6.89
N SER A 121 -10.22 20.37 -5.62
CA SER A 121 -11.49 20.77 -5.06
C SER A 121 -11.56 22.15 -4.42
N GLY A 122 -10.44 22.82 -4.20
CA GLY A 122 -10.43 24.11 -3.49
C GLY A 122 -11.03 24.05 -2.07
N ILE A 123 -11.38 22.87 -1.59
CA ILE A 123 -11.96 22.63 -0.27
C ILE A 123 -10.82 22.34 0.70
N GLN A 124 -10.71 23.15 1.73
CA GLN A 124 -9.84 22.84 2.87
C GLN A 124 -10.29 21.52 3.47
N PRO A 125 -9.43 20.50 3.55
CA PRO A 125 -9.84 19.22 4.13
C PRO A 125 -10.17 19.46 5.60
N ASN A 126 -11.36 19.07 6.02
CA ASN A 126 -11.55 18.89 7.45
C ASN A 126 -10.76 17.64 7.89
N THR A 127 -10.45 17.54 9.17
CA THR A 127 -9.60 16.47 9.72
C THR A 127 -10.12 15.06 9.39
N VAL A 128 -11.44 14.90 9.23
CA VAL A 128 -12.06 13.61 8.91
C VAL A 128 -11.75 13.20 7.48
N HIS A 129 -11.90 14.10 6.49
CA HIS A 129 -11.56 13.80 5.10
C HIS A 129 -10.07 13.48 4.94
N ALA A 130 -9.19 14.21 5.61
CA ALA A 130 -7.75 13.96 5.56
C ALA A 130 -7.33 12.56 6.08
N HIS A 131 -8.17 11.89 6.84
CA HIS A 131 -7.92 10.52 7.29
C HIS A 131 -8.59 9.45 6.43
N LEU A 132 -9.67 9.78 5.74
CA LEU A 132 -10.46 8.82 4.96
C LEU A 132 -9.99 8.67 3.51
N ASP A 133 -9.20 9.59 3.00
CA ASP A 133 -8.71 9.60 1.62
C ASP A 133 -7.34 8.94 1.44
N LYS A 134 -6.84 8.27 2.48
CA LYS A 134 -5.55 7.57 2.45
C LYS A 134 -5.75 6.10 2.17
N SER A 135 -4.92 5.60 1.27
CA SER A 135 -4.92 4.22 0.81
C SER A 135 -3.49 3.70 0.73
N HIS A 136 -3.33 2.41 0.55
CA HIS A 136 -2.02 1.81 0.38
C HIS A 136 -2.01 0.73 -0.70
N ILE A 137 -0.84 0.52 -1.28
CA ILE A 137 -0.52 -0.64 -2.09
C ILE A 137 0.64 -1.36 -1.43
N THR A 138 0.45 -2.64 -1.12
CA THR A 138 1.51 -3.50 -0.58
C THR A 138 1.80 -4.60 -1.57
N VAL A 139 3.09 -4.86 -1.81
CA VAL A 139 3.57 -5.96 -2.65
C VAL A 139 4.56 -6.79 -1.87
N HIS A 140 4.38 -8.10 -1.91
CA HIS A 140 5.33 -9.08 -1.41
C HIS A 140 5.71 -10.05 -2.51
N THR A 141 6.99 -10.39 -2.63
CA THR A 141 7.50 -11.35 -3.61
C THR A 141 8.17 -12.53 -2.91
N PHE A 142 7.92 -13.72 -3.44
CA PHE A 142 8.39 -14.98 -2.89
C PHE A 142 8.93 -15.85 -4.02
N PRO A 143 10.19 -15.64 -4.46
CA PRO A 143 10.87 -16.57 -5.36
C PRO A 143 11.34 -17.80 -4.57
N GLU A 144 11.03 -18.99 -5.07
CA GLU A 144 11.39 -20.25 -4.42
C GLU A 144 11.87 -21.26 -5.45
N TYR A 145 12.81 -22.12 -5.07
CA TYR A 145 13.24 -23.25 -5.88
C TYR A 145 12.99 -24.57 -5.16
N HIS A 146 12.65 -25.59 -5.95
CA HIS A 146 12.28 -26.91 -5.45
C HIS A 146 13.15 -27.98 -6.13
N PRO A 147 14.35 -28.27 -5.61
CA PRO A 147 15.32 -29.17 -6.27
C PRO A 147 14.74 -30.55 -6.59
N ASP A 148 13.98 -31.11 -5.66
CA ASP A 148 13.38 -32.44 -5.79
C ASP A 148 12.29 -32.54 -6.87
N LYS A 149 11.75 -31.37 -7.31
CA LYS A 149 10.64 -31.29 -8.27
C LYS A 149 11.09 -30.75 -9.64
N ALA A 150 12.33 -30.36 -9.78
CA ALA A 150 12.88 -29.71 -10.98
C ALA A 150 12.05 -28.47 -11.41
N ILE A 151 11.59 -27.68 -10.44
CA ILE A 151 10.84 -26.44 -10.66
C ILE A 151 11.37 -25.33 -9.77
N SER A 152 11.19 -24.10 -10.26
CA SER A 152 11.26 -22.87 -9.47
C SER A 152 9.93 -22.16 -9.58
N THR A 153 9.53 -21.49 -8.54
CA THR A 153 8.27 -20.73 -8.48
C THR A 153 8.53 -19.30 -8.09
N PHE A 154 7.66 -18.43 -8.56
CA PHE A 154 7.62 -17.05 -8.15
C PHE A 154 6.19 -16.68 -7.82
N ARG A 155 5.95 -16.23 -6.60
CA ARG A 155 4.68 -15.71 -6.15
C ARG A 155 4.80 -14.22 -5.85
N VAL A 156 3.80 -13.48 -6.29
CA VAL A 156 3.61 -12.07 -5.94
C VAL A 156 2.25 -11.91 -5.30
N ASP A 157 2.23 -11.34 -4.12
CA ASP A 157 1.01 -10.97 -3.41
C ASP A 157 0.90 -9.44 -3.45
N ILE A 158 -0.24 -8.93 -3.94
CA ILE A 158 -0.51 -7.49 -4.08
C ILE A 158 -1.82 -7.19 -3.39
N ASP A 159 -1.78 -6.28 -2.42
CA ASP A 159 -2.94 -5.79 -1.71
C ASP A 159 -3.10 -4.28 -1.89
N VAL A 160 -4.33 -3.86 -2.22
CA VAL A 160 -4.73 -2.44 -2.36
C VAL A 160 -5.91 -2.18 -1.46
N ALA A 161 -5.82 -1.19 -0.58
CA ALA A 161 -6.87 -0.82 0.37
C ALA A 161 -6.93 0.69 0.59
#